data_d746b14c7b8ef9818402cc57a5f853af
#
_entry.id   d746b14c7b8ef9818402cc57a5f853af
#
_cell.length_a   1.000
_cell.length_b   1.000
_cell.length_c   1.000
_cell.angle_alpha   90.00
_cell.angle_beta   90.00
_cell.angle_gamma   90.00
#
_symmetry.space_group_name_H-M   'P 1'
#
loop_
_entity.id
_entity.type
_entity.pdbx_description
1 polymer ?
#
loop_
_entity_poly.entity_id
_entity_poly.type
_entity_poly.pdbx_seq_one_letter_code
_entity_poly.pdbx_strand_id
1 'polypeptide(L)'
;MDLQKFAETYSKLEDKALDIMTIWGIGNYDLDGIEVEEHNNKLLFNINTSIYYSGCGAESEWLTFDLEEMNNDIEYFKTKHKEKVEKIELDKKLAKEKETENRRLQKEAKDKVDYKRLKLKFETES
;
A
#
# COMPACT_ATOMS: atom_id res chain seq x y z
N MET A 1 14.51 32.47 16.46
CA MET A 1 14.78 31.14 15.83
C MET A 1 16.20 31.13 15.30
N ASP A 2 16.98 30.13 15.62
CA ASP A 2 18.30 29.93 15.05
C ASP A 2 18.17 29.25 13.68
N LEU A 3 18.43 30.00 12.62
CA LEU A 3 18.30 29.53 11.24
C LEU A 3 19.29 28.40 10.91
N GLN A 4 20.48 28.43 11.50
CA GLN A 4 21.46 27.38 11.30
C GLN A 4 20.98 26.06 11.90
N LYS A 5 20.44 26.09 13.10
CA LYS A 5 19.87 24.92 13.77
C LYS A 5 18.67 24.37 13.01
N PHE A 6 17.83 25.27 12.48
CA PHE A 6 16.69 24.88 11.62
C PHE A 6 17.19 24.17 10.35
N ALA A 7 18.19 24.73 9.67
CA ALA A 7 18.76 24.15 8.47
C ALA A 7 19.36 22.76 8.73
N GLU A 8 20.05 22.56 9.85
CA GLU A 8 20.59 21.27 10.25
C GLU A 8 19.49 20.24 10.51
N THR A 9 18.45 20.65 11.22
CA THR A 9 17.30 19.79 11.50
C THR A 9 16.57 19.38 10.22
N TYR A 10 16.37 20.34 9.31
CA TYR A 10 15.73 20.10 8.03
C TYR A 10 16.55 19.11 7.19
N SER A 11 17.88 19.30 7.14
CA SER A 11 18.78 18.40 6.42
C SER A 11 18.73 16.97 6.96
N LYS A 12 18.68 16.81 8.28
CA LYS A 12 18.54 15.49 8.91
C LYS A 12 17.21 14.83 8.55
N LEU A 13 16.13 15.60 8.50
CA LEU A 13 14.82 15.09 8.10
C LEU A 13 14.80 14.69 6.63
N GLU A 14 15.47 15.45 5.76
CA GLU A 14 15.60 15.08 4.35
C GLU A 14 16.38 13.77 4.19
N ASP A 15 17.50 13.63 4.88
CA ASP A 15 18.31 12.41 4.85
C ASP A 15 17.49 11.19 5.31
N LYS A 16 16.72 11.38 6.38
CA LYS A 16 15.83 10.34 6.89
C LYS A 16 14.72 10.00 5.89
N ALA A 17 14.16 11.00 5.23
CA ALA A 17 13.17 10.79 4.17
C ALA A 17 13.73 9.96 3.03
N LEU A 18 14.97 10.22 2.61
CA LEU A 18 15.65 9.44 1.57
C LEU A 18 15.85 7.98 1.99
N ASP A 19 16.23 7.74 3.25
CA ASP A 19 16.36 6.38 3.78
C ASP A 19 15.02 5.65 3.80
N ILE A 20 13.95 6.33 4.19
CA ILE A 20 12.59 5.78 4.18
C ILE A 20 12.16 5.45 2.75
N MET A 21 12.43 6.32 1.79
CA MET A 21 12.14 6.07 0.37
C MET A 21 12.81 4.78 -0.12
N THR A 22 14.05 4.56 0.28
CA THR A 22 14.81 3.35 -0.07
C THR A 22 14.15 2.10 0.53
N ILE A 23 13.74 2.17 1.79
CA ILE A 23 13.05 1.06 2.48
C ILE A 23 11.73 0.73 1.79
N TRP A 24 10.96 1.74 1.37
CA TRP A 24 9.67 1.57 0.71
C TRP A 24 9.78 1.15 -0.76
N GLY A 25 11.00 0.99 -1.28
CA GLY A 25 11.23 0.55 -2.65
C GLY A 25 11.06 1.65 -3.69
N ILE A 26 11.07 2.91 -3.27
CA ILE A 26 10.99 4.08 -4.15
C ILE A 26 12.28 4.91 -4.12
N GLY A 27 13.40 4.27 -3.82
CA GLY A 27 14.71 4.93 -3.78
C GLY A 27 15.17 5.49 -5.12
N ASN A 28 14.55 5.07 -6.23
CA ASN A 28 14.78 5.62 -7.56
C ASN A 28 13.97 6.89 -7.84
N TYR A 29 13.06 7.26 -6.95
CA TYR A 29 12.31 8.51 -7.05
C TYR A 29 13.15 9.66 -6.50
N ASP A 30 12.91 10.84 -7.05
CA ASP A 30 13.52 12.08 -6.51
C ASP A 30 12.68 12.58 -5.34
N LEU A 31 13.37 13.11 -4.33
CA LEU A 31 12.70 13.77 -3.22
C LEU A 31 12.33 15.20 -3.66
N ASP A 32 11.04 15.47 -3.85
CA ASP A 32 10.56 16.80 -4.24
C ASP A 32 10.50 17.75 -3.05
N GLY A 33 10.25 17.23 -1.86
CA GLY A 33 10.22 18.00 -0.65
C GLY A 33 9.63 17.25 0.52
N ILE A 34 9.73 17.86 1.66
CA ILE A 34 9.10 17.39 2.89
C ILE A 34 8.24 18.53 3.43
N GLU A 35 7.12 18.17 4.04
CA GLU A 35 6.25 19.16 4.65
C GLU A 35 5.62 18.64 5.94
N VAL A 36 5.19 19.56 6.79
CA VAL A 36 4.43 19.24 7.99
C VAL A 36 3.03 19.82 7.82
N GLU A 37 2.04 18.97 7.98
CA GLU A 37 0.63 19.32 7.80
C GLU A 37 -0.12 19.04 9.09
N GLU A 38 -1.05 19.92 9.44
CA GLU A 38 -1.99 19.69 10.54
C GLU A 38 -3.29 19.12 9.98
N HIS A 39 -3.70 17.97 10.50
CA HIS A 39 -4.94 17.32 10.11
C HIS A 39 -5.60 16.67 11.33
N ASN A 40 -6.85 17.02 11.63
CA ASN A 40 -7.61 16.49 12.77
C ASN A 40 -6.85 16.57 14.11
N ASN A 41 -6.22 17.71 14.40
CA ASN A 41 -5.40 17.97 15.58
C ASN A 41 -4.14 17.11 15.70
N LYS A 42 -3.71 16.49 14.60
CA LYS A 42 -2.45 15.76 14.50
C LYS A 42 -1.51 16.44 13.54
N LEU A 43 -0.22 16.36 13.84
CA LEU A 43 0.82 16.82 12.92
C LEU A 43 1.30 15.64 12.09
N LEU A 44 1.20 15.77 10.78
CA LEU A 44 1.63 14.76 9.82
C LEU A 44 2.90 15.21 9.13
N PHE A 45 3.80 14.25 8.89
CA PHE A 45 5.01 14.48 8.11
C PHE A 45 4.83 13.82 6.73
N ASN A 46 4.85 14.64 5.69
CA ASN A 46 4.68 14.20 4.32
C ASN A 46 6.01 14.20 3.57
N ILE A 47 6.30 13.11 2.90
CA ILE A 47 7.44 12.98 2.01
C ILE A 47 6.91 12.99 0.58
N ASN A 48 7.22 14.03 -0.17
CA ASN A 48 6.75 14.22 -1.54
C ASN A 48 7.85 13.77 -2.51
N THR A 49 7.52 12.83 -3.37
CA THR A 49 8.49 12.22 -4.29
C THR A 49 7.95 12.16 -5.71
N SER A 50 8.83 12.14 -6.68
CA SER A 50 8.45 11.98 -8.08
C SER A 50 9.51 11.22 -8.86
N ILE A 51 9.08 10.56 -9.93
CA ILE A 51 9.96 9.97 -10.93
C ILE A 51 9.46 10.38 -12.31
N TYR A 52 10.37 10.79 -13.17
CA TYR A 52 10.08 11.20 -14.53
C TYR A 52 10.50 10.12 -15.51
N TYR A 53 9.57 9.71 -16.36
CA TYR A 53 9.84 8.76 -17.42
C TYR A 53 10.00 9.49 -18.75
N SER A 54 11.06 9.18 -19.49
CA SER A 54 11.32 9.77 -20.78
C SER A 54 10.16 9.50 -21.75
N GLY A 55 9.45 10.55 -22.12
CA GLY A 55 8.33 10.49 -23.08
C GLY A 55 6.99 10.02 -22.50
N CYS A 56 6.91 9.66 -21.23
CA CYS A 56 5.71 9.08 -20.61
C CYS A 56 5.12 9.87 -19.44
N GLY A 57 5.66 11.05 -19.14
CA GLY A 57 5.21 11.88 -18.02
C GLY A 57 5.90 11.56 -16.70
N ALA A 58 5.24 11.85 -15.60
CA ALA A 58 5.80 11.69 -14.25
C ALA A 58 4.84 10.90 -13.36
N GLU A 59 5.40 10.13 -12.43
CA GLU A 59 4.65 9.50 -11.34
C GLU A 59 5.06 10.14 -10.03
N SER A 60 4.09 10.29 -9.12
CA SER A 60 4.31 10.78 -7.77
C SER A 60 3.96 9.70 -6.77
N GLU A 61 4.79 9.58 -5.74
CA GLU A 61 4.53 8.71 -4.61
C GLU A 61 4.61 9.57 -3.35
N TRP A 62 3.64 9.44 -2.47
CA TRP A 62 3.56 10.24 -1.25
C TRP A 62 3.58 9.31 -0.06
N LEU A 63 4.47 9.58 0.89
CA LEU A 63 4.55 8.86 2.14
C LEU A 63 4.16 9.82 3.26
N THR A 64 3.25 9.39 4.12
CA THR A 64 2.76 10.19 5.23
C THR A 64 2.91 9.41 6.54
N PHE A 65 3.49 10.05 7.53
CA PHE A 65 3.67 9.51 8.87
C PHE A 65 3.21 10.53 9.90
N ASP A 66 2.86 10.07 11.09
CA ASP A 66 2.70 10.99 12.21
C ASP A 66 4.05 11.65 12.49
N LEU A 67 4.06 12.96 12.78
CA LEU A 67 5.32 13.66 13.02
C LEU A 67 6.14 13.02 14.15
N GLU A 68 5.47 12.50 15.18
CA GLU A 68 6.12 11.81 16.30
C GLU A 68 6.88 10.56 15.87
N GLU A 69 6.42 9.86 14.83
CA GLU A 69 7.09 8.67 14.30
C GLU A 69 8.49 8.99 13.78
N MET A 70 8.72 10.23 13.36
CA MET A 70 10.02 10.67 12.84
C MET A 70 11.12 10.72 13.89
N ASN A 71 10.77 10.60 15.18
CA ASN A 71 11.74 10.48 16.28
C ASN A 71 12.33 9.07 16.39
N ASN A 72 11.73 8.09 15.74
CA ASN A 72 12.20 6.71 15.78
C ASN A 72 13.42 6.52 14.85
N ASP A 73 14.21 5.48 15.11
CA ASP A 73 15.34 5.14 14.26
C ASP A 73 14.91 4.44 12.97
N ILE A 74 15.86 4.18 12.09
CA ILE A 74 15.57 3.58 10.80
C ILE A 74 15.05 2.13 10.91
N GLU A 75 15.43 1.42 11.95
CA GLU A 75 14.95 0.05 12.19
C GLU A 75 13.43 0.02 12.46
N TYR A 76 12.89 1.05 13.10
CA TYR A 76 11.45 1.22 13.28
C TYR A 76 10.73 1.26 11.92
N PHE A 77 11.25 2.05 10.97
CA PHE A 77 10.66 2.18 9.64
C PHE A 77 10.79 0.90 8.82
N LYS A 78 11.89 0.17 8.96
CA LYS A 78 12.05 -1.14 8.33
C LYS A 78 11.01 -2.14 8.83
N THR A 79 10.80 -2.19 10.14
CA THR A 79 9.80 -3.05 10.76
C THR A 79 8.39 -2.68 10.32
N LYS A 80 8.07 -1.38 10.32
CA LYS A 80 6.77 -0.87 9.89
C LYS A 80 6.48 -1.22 8.43
N HIS A 81 7.46 -1.07 7.55
CA HIS A 81 7.32 -1.44 6.15
C HIS A 81 7.11 -2.93 5.97
N LYS A 82 7.89 -3.75 6.70
CA LYS A 82 7.75 -5.21 6.67
C LYS A 82 6.35 -5.65 7.10
N GLU A 83 5.83 -5.09 8.18
CA GLU A 83 4.47 -5.37 8.66
C GLU A 83 3.42 -4.98 7.62
N LYS A 84 3.59 -3.83 6.97
CA LYS A 84 2.69 -3.37 5.91
C LYS A 84 2.69 -4.31 4.72
N VAL A 85 3.85 -4.77 4.27
CA VAL A 85 3.99 -5.70 3.15
C VAL A 85 3.35 -7.05 3.51
N GLU A 86 3.63 -7.57 4.70
CA GLU A 86 3.04 -8.83 5.18
C GLU A 86 1.51 -8.75 5.25
N LYS A 87 0.98 -7.62 5.71
CA LYS A 87 -0.47 -7.40 5.75
C LYS A 87 -1.08 -7.38 4.36
N ILE A 88 -0.45 -6.68 3.40
CA ILE A 88 -0.92 -6.62 2.02
C ILE A 88 -0.90 -8.02 1.39
N GLU A 89 0.16 -8.79 1.60
CA GLU A 89 0.27 -10.15 1.09
C GLU A 89 -0.79 -11.06 1.70
N LEU A 90 -1.03 -10.94 3.00
CA LEU A 90 -2.07 -11.70 3.69
C LEU A 90 -3.46 -11.36 3.15
N ASP A 91 -3.76 -10.07 2.99
CA ASP A 91 -5.04 -9.60 2.46
C ASP A 91 -5.26 -10.11 1.03
N LYS A 92 -4.23 -10.10 0.19
CA LYS A 92 -4.29 -10.66 -1.16
C LYS A 92 -4.55 -12.15 -1.15
N LYS A 93 -3.90 -12.88 -0.26
CA LYS A 93 -4.08 -14.33 -0.11
C LYS A 93 -5.50 -14.66 0.31
N LEU A 94 -6.03 -13.96 1.32
CA LEU A 94 -7.39 -14.13 1.81
C LEU A 94 -8.42 -13.80 0.73
N ALA A 95 -8.23 -12.73 -0.03
CA ALA A 95 -9.10 -12.34 -1.13
C ALA A 95 -9.10 -13.41 -2.24
N LYS A 96 -7.94 -13.97 -2.55
CA LYS A 96 -7.80 -15.03 -3.56
C LYS A 96 -8.48 -16.33 -3.10
N GLU A 97 -8.31 -16.72 -1.84
CA GLU A 97 -8.98 -17.89 -1.27
C GLU A 97 -10.50 -17.74 -1.30
N LYS A 98 -11.00 -16.56 -0.93
CA LYS A 98 -12.42 -16.23 -0.96
C LYS A 98 -12.97 -16.29 -2.39
N GLU A 99 -12.25 -15.76 -3.36
CA GLU A 99 -12.66 -15.82 -4.77
C GLU A 99 -12.70 -17.26 -5.27
N THR A 100 -11.69 -18.06 -4.95
CA THR A 100 -11.64 -19.48 -5.32
C THR A 100 -12.82 -20.25 -4.73
N GLU A 101 -13.15 -20.00 -3.46
CA GLU A 101 -14.30 -20.63 -2.81
C GLU A 101 -15.62 -20.20 -3.43
N ASN A 102 -15.79 -18.91 -3.73
CA ASN A 102 -16.98 -18.42 -4.40
C ASN A 102 -17.17 -19.06 -5.77
N ARG A 103 -16.10 -19.22 -6.54
CA ARG A 103 -16.15 -19.91 -7.84
C ARG A 103 -16.56 -21.37 -7.69
N ARG A 104 -16.04 -22.06 -6.67
CA ARG A 104 -16.41 -23.43 -6.37
C ARG A 104 -17.89 -23.55 -6.04
N LEU A 105 -18.39 -22.67 -5.17
CA LEU A 105 -19.81 -22.64 -4.79
C LEU A 105 -20.72 -22.35 -5.97
N GLN A 106 -20.35 -21.42 -6.84
CA GLN A 106 -21.09 -21.10 -8.07
C GLN A 106 -21.14 -22.30 -9.01
N LYS A 107 -20.04 -23.02 -9.16
CA LYS A 107 -19.96 -24.24 -9.98
C LYS A 107 -20.85 -25.33 -9.42
N GLU A 108 -20.81 -25.59 -8.12
CA GLU A 108 -21.67 -26.57 -7.46
C GLU A 108 -23.15 -26.23 -7.63
N ALA A 109 -23.52 -24.95 -7.48
CA ALA A 109 -24.90 -24.50 -7.66
C ALA A 109 -25.36 -24.72 -9.11
N LYS A 110 -24.50 -24.42 -10.07
CA LYS A 110 -24.78 -24.65 -11.50
C LYS A 110 -24.96 -26.14 -11.80
N ASP A 111 -24.06 -26.98 -11.29
CA ASP A 111 -24.13 -28.44 -11.50
C ASP A 111 -25.42 -29.01 -10.92
N LYS A 112 -25.86 -28.55 -9.76
CA LYS A 112 -27.12 -28.96 -9.16
C LYS A 112 -28.33 -28.57 -10.01
N VAL A 113 -28.34 -27.36 -10.56
CA VAL A 113 -29.42 -26.89 -11.45
C VAL A 113 -29.44 -27.72 -12.73
N ASP A 114 -28.28 -27.97 -13.35
CA ASP A 114 -28.16 -28.77 -14.56
C ASP A 114 -28.63 -30.23 -14.32
N TYR A 115 -28.25 -30.80 -13.19
CA TYR A 115 -28.69 -32.15 -12.80
C TYR A 115 -30.23 -32.23 -12.66
N LYS A 116 -30.85 -31.29 -11.98
CA LYS A 116 -32.29 -31.24 -11.84
C LYS A 116 -33.02 -31.11 -13.18
N ARG A 117 -32.50 -30.28 -14.05
CA ARG A 117 -33.04 -30.07 -15.40
C ARG A 117 -32.96 -31.33 -16.25
N LEU A 118 -31.81 -32.00 -16.25
CA LEU A 118 -31.62 -33.28 -16.95
C LEU A 118 -32.54 -34.37 -16.40
N LYS A 119 -32.69 -34.46 -15.10
CA LYS A 119 -33.58 -35.42 -14.44
C LYS A 119 -35.04 -35.23 -14.86
N LEU A 120 -35.52 -33.98 -14.86
CA LEU A 120 -36.87 -33.66 -15.31
C LEU A 120 -37.08 -34.01 -16.78
N LYS A 121 -36.07 -33.76 -17.65
CA LYS A 121 -36.12 -34.10 -19.06
C LYS A 121 -36.23 -35.58 -19.28
N PHE A 122 -35.48 -36.40 -18.58
CA PHE A 122 -35.55 -37.86 -18.66
C PHE A 122 -36.84 -38.42 -18.12
N GLU A 123 -37.40 -37.86 -17.04
CA GLU A 123 -38.68 -38.28 -16.48
C GLU A 123 -39.85 -37.95 -17.39
N THR A 124 -39.79 -36.85 -18.16
CA THR A 124 -40.84 -36.47 -19.10
C THR A 124 -40.80 -37.23 -20.41
N GLU A 125 -39.66 -37.79 -20.79
CA GLU A 125 -39.47 -38.59 -22.00
C GLU A 125 -39.84 -40.08 -21.82
N SER A 126 -40.05 -40.50 -20.61
CA SER A 126 -40.48 -41.88 -20.31
C SER A 126 -42.04 -42.02 -20.34
#